data_3331737c7ddd1c3d393adc15e1f72f73
#
_entry.id   3331737c7ddd1c3d393adc15e1f72f73
#
_cell.length_a   1.000
_cell.length_b   1.000
_cell.length_c   1.000
_cell.angle_alpha   90.00
_cell.angle_beta   90.00
_cell.angle_gamma   90.00
#
_symmetry.space_group_name_H-M   'P 1'
#
loop_
_entity.id
_entity.type
_entity.pdbx_description
1 polymer ?
#
loop_
_entity_poly.entity_id
_entity_poly.type
_entity_poly.pdbx_seq_one_letter_code
_entity_poly.pdbx_strand_id
1 'polypeptide(L)'
;EQSVIWNSWLRLEPNYNQEIVISDSNQRHKDIEAFENDINTAFSEIRRILKDNKHFSLTFHSLSGLEWKAVSNACVFNNFNVVDYEWLEQKTYPPRQLNRVKSIKGDVLVTFRKNPEPVRLRVCDDEQFTTIVSDFITETIENGITDTNGIMMAIMEWIFRNMIIVGNVDVFMILNKQFQLSEDGHWNIK
;
A
#
# COMPACT_ATOMS: atom_id res chain seq x y z
N GLU A 1 18.66 -0.77 8.31
CA GLU A 1 20.07 -0.33 8.58
C GLU A 1 20.11 0.96 9.40
N GLN A 2 19.31 1.99 9.08
CA GLN A 2 19.31 3.24 9.85
C GLN A 2 18.80 3.05 11.28
N SER A 3 17.81 2.21 11.50
CA SER A 3 17.29 1.90 12.83
C SER A 3 18.34 1.29 13.76
N VAL A 4 19.30 0.53 13.23
CA VAL A 4 20.41 -0.05 13.99
C VAL A 4 21.31 1.04 14.58
N ILE A 5 21.59 2.08 13.79
CA ILE A 5 22.41 3.23 14.23
C ILE A 5 21.69 3.99 15.34
N TRP A 6 20.41 4.32 15.15
CA TRP A 6 19.60 5.01 16.15
C TRP A 6 19.45 4.21 17.44
N ASN A 7 19.16 2.90 17.32
CA ASN A 7 19.03 2.03 18.46
C ASN A 7 20.36 1.94 19.25
N SER A 8 21.50 1.87 18.54
CA SER A 8 22.80 1.89 19.18
C SER A 8 23.07 3.19 19.96
N TRP A 9 22.74 4.34 19.36
CA TRP A 9 22.91 5.65 20.02
C TRP A 9 21.99 5.82 21.24
N LEU A 10 20.76 5.33 21.12
CA LEU A 10 19.77 5.40 22.19
C LEU A 10 19.94 4.27 23.22
N ARG A 11 20.89 3.35 23.01
CA ARG A 11 21.11 2.15 23.83
C ARG A 11 19.86 1.28 23.95
N LEU A 12 19.12 1.17 22.84
CA LEU A 12 17.95 0.30 22.74
C LEU A 12 18.35 -1.02 22.10
N GLU A 13 17.89 -2.11 22.67
CA GLU A 13 18.03 -3.43 22.05
C GLU A 13 16.84 -3.66 21.11
N PRO A 14 17.07 -3.82 19.79
CA PRO A 14 15.99 -4.07 18.85
C PRO A 14 15.41 -5.48 19.08
N ASN A 15 14.11 -5.55 19.17
CA ASN A 15 13.40 -6.83 19.12
C ASN A 15 12.94 -7.11 17.67
N TYR A 16 13.76 -7.83 16.91
CA TYR A 16 13.50 -8.14 15.50
C TYR A 16 12.21 -8.91 15.27
N ASN A 17 11.72 -9.68 16.25
CA ASN A 17 10.47 -10.42 16.15
C ASN A 17 9.24 -9.49 16.21
N GLN A 18 9.38 -8.29 16.77
CA GLN A 18 8.31 -7.30 16.87
C GLN A 18 8.37 -6.23 15.77
N GLU A 19 9.35 -6.27 14.88
CA GLU A 19 9.39 -5.36 13.73
C GLU A 19 8.27 -5.69 12.74
N ILE A 20 7.56 -4.65 12.29
CA ILE A 20 6.55 -4.76 11.22
C ILE A 20 7.29 -4.67 9.88
N VAL A 21 7.61 -5.80 9.29
CA VAL A 21 8.45 -5.88 8.09
C VAL A 21 8.17 -7.18 7.33
N ILE A 22 8.36 -7.15 6.00
CA ILE A 22 8.49 -8.35 5.18
C ILE A 22 9.99 -8.63 5.04
N SER A 23 10.46 -9.80 5.43
CA SER A 23 11.89 -10.12 5.40
C SER A 23 12.17 -11.62 5.35
N ASP A 24 12.98 -12.01 4.39
CA ASP A 24 13.50 -13.38 4.24
C ASP A 24 14.74 -13.64 5.12
N SER A 25 15.19 -12.64 5.90
CA SER A 25 16.38 -12.83 6.74
C SER A 25 16.12 -13.80 7.89
N ASN A 26 17.11 -14.64 8.20
CA ASN A 26 17.00 -15.63 9.29
C ASN A 26 16.67 -15.02 10.66
N GLN A 27 16.93 -13.73 10.85
CA GLN A 27 16.66 -13.03 12.13
C GLN A 27 15.22 -12.52 12.24
N ARG A 28 14.55 -12.27 11.11
CA ARG A 28 13.21 -11.69 11.08
C ARG A 28 12.19 -12.67 10.52
N HIS A 29 12.49 -13.31 9.41
CA HIS A 29 11.70 -14.32 8.70
C HIS A 29 10.18 -14.09 8.82
N LYS A 30 9.74 -12.96 8.27
CA LYS A 30 8.33 -12.54 8.27
C LYS A 30 7.84 -12.45 6.84
N ASP A 31 6.85 -13.26 6.53
CA ASP A 31 6.13 -13.25 5.25
C ASP A 31 5.07 -12.13 5.19
N ILE A 32 4.34 -12.09 4.10
CA ILE A 32 3.26 -11.11 3.89
C ILE A 32 2.11 -11.30 4.89
N GLU A 33 1.79 -12.54 5.28
CA GLU A 33 0.71 -12.81 6.23
C GLU A 33 1.08 -12.29 7.63
N ALA A 34 2.31 -12.51 8.07
CA ALA A 34 2.81 -11.96 9.33
C ALA A 34 2.78 -10.42 9.31
N PHE A 35 3.17 -9.81 8.18
CA PHE A 35 3.12 -8.36 8.00
C PHE A 35 1.68 -7.82 8.06
N GLU A 36 0.71 -8.46 7.37
CA GLU A 36 -0.70 -8.09 7.40
C GLU A 36 -1.26 -8.15 8.84
N ASN A 37 -0.93 -9.19 9.59
CA ASN A 37 -1.35 -9.33 10.98
C ASN A 37 -0.73 -8.26 11.89
N ASP A 38 0.55 -7.97 11.72
CA ASP A 38 1.26 -6.95 12.49
C ASP A 38 0.69 -5.54 12.22
N ILE A 39 0.45 -5.19 10.95
CA ILE A 39 -0.19 -3.92 10.55
C ILE A 39 -1.60 -3.81 11.12
N ASN A 40 -2.40 -4.88 11.02
CA ASN A 40 -3.75 -4.88 11.57
C ASN A 40 -3.73 -4.70 13.10
N THR A 41 -2.80 -5.32 13.80
CA THR A 41 -2.59 -5.15 15.24
C THR A 41 -2.21 -3.71 15.59
N ALA A 42 -1.29 -3.10 14.82
CA ALA A 42 -0.91 -1.70 15.00
C ALA A 42 -2.10 -0.75 14.80
N PHE A 43 -2.92 -0.97 13.77
CA PHE A 43 -4.13 -0.17 13.54
C PHE A 43 -5.16 -0.35 14.67
N SER A 44 -5.31 -1.55 15.21
CA SER A 44 -6.17 -1.83 16.36
C SER A 44 -5.73 -1.03 17.59
N GLU A 45 -4.42 -0.99 17.89
CA GLU A 45 -3.88 -0.21 18.99
C GLU A 45 -4.01 1.31 18.77
N ILE A 46 -3.77 1.79 17.55
CA ILE A 46 -4.03 3.18 17.17
C ILE A 46 -5.50 3.52 17.41
N ARG A 47 -6.43 2.64 16.98
CA ARG A 47 -7.85 2.83 17.21
C ARG A 47 -8.19 2.91 18.71
N ARG A 48 -7.57 2.06 19.53
CA ARG A 48 -7.80 2.04 20.99
C ARG A 48 -7.43 3.36 21.65
N ILE A 49 -6.29 3.96 21.26
CA ILE A 49 -5.77 5.18 21.90
C ILE A 49 -6.27 6.48 21.24
N LEU A 50 -6.61 6.45 19.95
CA LEU A 50 -7.07 7.64 19.22
C LEU A 50 -8.49 7.99 19.66
N LYS A 51 -8.73 9.27 19.97
CA LYS A 51 -10.08 9.78 20.27
C LYS A 51 -10.96 9.73 19.01
N ASP A 52 -12.28 9.60 19.23
CA ASP A 52 -13.23 9.56 18.12
C ASP A 52 -13.19 10.83 17.27
N ASN A 53 -13.39 10.70 15.98
CA ASN A 53 -13.29 11.78 14.99
C ASN A 53 -11.90 12.46 14.91
N LYS A 54 -10.87 11.86 15.50
CA LYS A 54 -9.49 12.32 15.33
C LYS A 54 -8.77 11.55 14.24
N HIS A 55 -7.62 12.08 13.84
CA HIS A 55 -6.86 11.64 12.68
C HIS A 55 -5.49 11.12 13.10
N PHE A 56 -4.94 10.21 12.33
CA PHE A 56 -3.52 9.94 12.28
C PHE A 56 -3.08 9.86 10.81
N SER A 57 -1.83 10.15 10.55
CA SER A 57 -1.25 10.04 9.21
C SER A 57 -0.15 8.99 9.21
N LEU A 58 -0.06 8.25 8.13
CA LEU A 58 0.94 7.22 7.88
C LEU A 58 1.64 7.51 6.56
N THR A 59 2.97 7.52 6.59
CA THR A 59 3.79 7.44 5.37
C THR A 59 4.29 6.03 5.19
N PHE A 60 4.18 5.50 3.98
CA PHE A 60 4.75 4.20 3.67
C PHE A 60 5.19 4.13 2.22
N HIS A 61 6.12 3.22 1.99
CA HIS A 61 6.65 2.90 0.67
C HIS A 61 6.30 1.46 0.32
N SER A 62 5.86 1.21 -0.89
CA SER A 62 5.60 -0.13 -1.38
C SER A 62 6.19 -0.31 -2.77
N LEU A 63 7.07 -1.29 -2.90
CA LEU A 63 7.67 -1.65 -4.19
C LEU A 63 6.83 -2.68 -4.94
N SER A 64 6.11 -3.52 -4.22
CA SER A 64 5.40 -4.69 -4.77
C SER A 64 3.90 -4.52 -4.86
N GLY A 65 3.35 -3.53 -4.18
CA GLY A 65 1.90 -3.35 -4.05
C GLY A 65 1.26 -4.17 -2.91
N LEU A 66 2.00 -5.08 -2.28
CA LEU A 66 1.48 -5.94 -1.20
C LEU A 66 1.31 -5.18 0.12
N GLU A 67 2.23 -4.26 0.41
CA GLU A 67 2.22 -3.49 1.65
C GLU A 67 1.01 -2.54 1.72
N TRP A 68 0.64 -1.89 0.60
CA TRP A 68 -0.54 -1.01 0.59
C TRP A 68 -1.86 -1.78 0.74
N LYS A 69 -1.92 -3.02 0.24
CA LYS A 69 -3.05 -3.92 0.49
C LYS A 69 -3.23 -4.16 1.99
N ALA A 70 -2.15 -4.50 2.69
CA ALA A 70 -2.17 -4.72 4.14
C ALA A 70 -2.66 -3.47 4.89
N VAL A 71 -2.17 -2.28 4.52
CA VAL A 71 -2.59 -1.00 5.11
C VAL A 71 -4.06 -0.70 4.81
N SER A 72 -4.52 -0.91 3.57
CA SER A 72 -5.92 -0.71 3.18
C SER A 72 -6.86 -1.63 3.96
N ASN A 73 -6.56 -2.92 4.02
CA ASN A 73 -7.35 -3.88 4.76
C ASN A 73 -7.40 -3.57 6.26
N ALA A 74 -6.25 -3.22 6.86
CA ALA A 74 -6.19 -2.81 8.27
C ALA A 74 -7.01 -1.55 8.55
N CYS A 75 -7.02 -0.57 7.63
CA CYS A 75 -7.87 0.60 7.70
C CYS A 75 -9.36 0.21 7.82
N VAL A 76 -9.82 -0.64 6.91
CA VAL A 76 -11.22 -1.08 6.82
C VAL A 76 -11.61 -1.91 8.04
N PHE A 77 -10.80 -2.91 8.43
CA PHE A 77 -11.07 -3.78 9.57
C PHE A 77 -11.10 -3.02 10.91
N ASN A 78 -10.31 -1.96 11.02
CA ASN A 78 -10.27 -1.14 12.22
C ASN A 78 -11.16 0.12 12.13
N ASN A 79 -12.10 0.15 11.17
CA ASN A 79 -13.12 1.18 11.07
C ASN A 79 -12.55 2.61 11.00
N PHE A 80 -11.52 2.78 10.17
CA PHE A 80 -10.99 4.08 9.79
C PHE A 80 -11.49 4.46 8.39
N ASN A 81 -11.69 5.76 8.15
CA ASN A 81 -11.88 6.31 6.81
C ASN A 81 -10.62 7.01 6.35
N VAL A 82 -10.29 6.88 5.09
CA VAL A 82 -9.30 7.74 4.44
C VAL A 82 -9.95 9.10 4.19
N VAL A 83 -9.31 10.16 4.68
CA VAL A 83 -9.77 11.55 4.52
C VAL A 83 -8.83 12.35 3.63
N ASP A 84 -7.58 11.92 3.51
CA ASP A 84 -6.59 12.54 2.66
C ASP A 84 -5.60 11.52 2.14
N TYR A 85 -5.13 11.72 0.92
CA TYR A 85 -4.19 10.86 0.22
C TYR A 85 -3.27 11.73 -0.63
N GLU A 86 -1.98 11.72 -0.34
CA GLU A 86 -0.98 12.51 -1.01
C GLU A 86 0.20 11.66 -1.45
N TRP A 87 0.68 11.92 -2.64
CA TRP A 87 1.88 11.32 -3.18
C TRP A 87 3.10 12.19 -2.92
N LEU A 88 4.10 11.62 -2.28
CA LEU A 88 5.37 12.26 -1.99
C LEU A 88 6.41 11.80 -3.02
N GLU A 89 6.56 12.56 -4.10
CA GLU A 89 7.51 12.24 -5.15
C GLU A 89 8.94 12.33 -4.63
N GLN A 90 9.73 11.28 -4.85
CA GLN A 90 11.15 11.30 -4.55
C GLN A 90 11.93 11.98 -5.68
N LYS A 91 12.66 13.06 -5.34
CA LYS A 91 13.52 13.77 -6.30
C LYS A 91 14.79 13.01 -6.68
N THR A 92 15.22 12.07 -5.83
CA THR A 92 16.44 11.26 -6.04
C THR A 92 16.10 9.80 -5.82
N TYR A 93 16.46 8.95 -6.77
CA TYR A 93 16.18 7.52 -6.70
C TYR A 93 17.44 6.74 -6.31
N PRO A 94 17.34 5.79 -5.35
CA PRO A 94 18.44 4.88 -5.08
C PRO A 94 18.78 4.05 -6.33
N PRO A 95 20.05 3.66 -6.53
CA PRO A 95 20.49 2.93 -7.73
C PRO A 95 19.67 1.66 -8.05
N ARG A 96 19.11 1.02 -7.03
CA ARG A 96 18.25 -0.16 -7.19
C ARG A 96 16.89 0.15 -7.83
N GLN A 97 16.42 1.39 -7.75
CA GLN A 97 15.14 1.82 -8.35
C GLN A 97 15.30 2.40 -9.75
N LEU A 98 16.49 2.91 -10.09
CA LEU A 98 16.78 3.52 -11.40
C LEU A 98 16.52 2.56 -12.58
N ASN A 99 16.78 1.27 -12.39
CA ASN A 99 16.69 0.24 -13.43
C ASN A 99 15.37 -0.55 -13.41
N ARG A 100 14.42 -0.20 -12.54
CA ARG A 100 13.13 -0.90 -12.43
C ARG A 100 12.00 -0.02 -12.98
N VAL A 101 11.67 -0.19 -14.25
CA VAL A 101 10.56 0.50 -14.93
C VAL A 101 9.21 0.19 -14.26
N LYS A 102 9.10 -0.95 -13.59
CA LYS A 102 7.87 -1.44 -12.92
C LYS A 102 7.83 -1.18 -11.41
N SER A 103 8.68 -0.31 -10.86
CA SER A 103 8.63 0.00 -9.43
C SER A 103 7.95 1.35 -9.19
N ILE A 104 7.14 1.42 -8.14
CA ILE A 104 6.57 2.67 -7.65
C ILE A 104 7.70 3.54 -7.09
N LYS A 105 7.76 4.80 -7.53
CA LYS A 105 8.86 5.73 -7.20
C LYS A 105 8.33 6.86 -6.33
N GLY A 106 8.35 6.67 -5.02
CA GLY A 106 7.91 7.65 -4.06
C GLY A 106 7.25 7.02 -2.84
N ASP A 107 6.82 7.86 -1.93
CA ASP A 107 6.13 7.46 -0.72
C ASP A 107 4.68 7.94 -0.76
N VAL A 108 3.80 7.26 -0.08
CA VAL A 108 2.40 7.64 0.07
C VAL A 108 2.19 8.18 1.47
N LEU A 109 1.55 9.35 1.56
CA LEU A 109 1.02 9.88 2.81
C LEU A 109 -0.49 9.68 2.81
N VAL A 110 -0.98 8.90 3.75
CA VAL A 110 -2.43 8.67 3.93
C VAL A 110 -2.86 9.17 5.29
N THR A 111 -3.91 9.96 5.32
CA THR A 111 -4.51 10.43 6.58
C THR A 111 -5.83 9.70 6.82
N PHE A 112 -5.90 9.06 7.96
CA PHE A 112 -7.03 8.27 8.42
C PHE A 112 -7.79 8.99 9.52
N ARG A 113 -9.12 8.89 9.50
CA ARG A 113 -10.01 9.38 10.56
C ARG A 113 -10.68 8.21 11.25
N LYS A 114 -10.64 8.19 12.58
CA LYS A 114 -11.38 7.22 13.37
C LYS A 114 -12.88 7.49 13.27
N ASN A 115 -13.64 6.49 12.81
CA ASN A 115 -15.09 6.56 12.80
C ASN A 115 -15.66 6.04 14.12
N PRO A 116 -16.62 6.75 14.74
CA PRO A 116 -17.37 6.25 15.87
C PRO A 116 -18.32 5.11 15.48
N GLU A 117 -18.94 5.22 14.30
CA GLU A 117 -19.88 4.23 13.77
C GLU A 117 -19.20 3.20 12.88
N PRO A 118 -19.66 1.94 12.87
CA PRO A 118 -19.12 0.92 11.97
C PRO A 118 -19.28 1.30 10.49
N VAL A 119 -18.23 1.13 9.72
CA VAL A 119 -18.25 1.32 8.27
C VAL A 119 -18.80 0.06 7.60
N ARG A 120 -19.61 0.24 6.56
CA ARG A 120 -20.07 -0.86 5.74
C ARG A 120 -18.93 -1.37 4.88
N LEU A 121 -18.52 -2.61 5.15
CA LEU A 121 -17.46 -3.27 4.39
C LEU A 121 -17.95 -3.65 2.99
N ARG A 122 -17.11 -3.42 2.00
CA ARG A 122 -17.30 -3.94 0.64
C ARG A 122 -16.26 -5.04 0.42
N VAL A 123 -16.73 -6.26 0.43
CA VAL A 123 -15.91 -7.44 0.13
C VAL A 123 -16.14 -7.79 -1.33
N CYS A 124 -15.08 -7.87 -2.11
CA CYS A 124 -15.09 -8.38 -3.48
C CYS A 124 -14.35 -9.72 -3.48
N ASP A 125 -14.86 -10.71 -4.20
CA ASP A 125 -14.05 -11.88 -4.51
C ASP A 125 -12.94 -11.51 -5.52
N ASP A 126 -11.97 -12.42 -5.70
CA ASP A 126 -10.78 -12.14 -6.51
C ASP A 126 -11.12 -11.90 -8.00
N GLU A 127 -12.17 -12.54 -8.52
CA GLU A 127 -12.63 -12.36 -9.90
C GLU A 127 -13.30 -10.99 -10.09
N GLN A 128 -14.22 -10.65 -9.20
CA GLN A 128 -14.87 -9.33 -9.21
C GLN A 128 -13.83 -8.20 -9.04
N PHE A 129 -12.89 -8.37 -8.10
CA PHE A 129 -11.82 -7.39 -7.90
C PHE A 129 -10.96 -7.24 -9.15
N THR A 130 -10.57 -8.34 -9.78
CA THR A 130 -9.78 -8.33 -11.02
C THR A 130 -10.50 -7.57 -12.13
N THR A 131 -11.80 -7.84 -12.32
CA THR A 131 -12.61 -7.17 -13.34
C THR A 131 -12.71 -5.67 -13.09
N ILE A 132 -13.08 -5.27 -11.88
CA ILE A 132 -13.25 -3.86 -11.52
C ILE A 132 -11.93 -3.09 -11.65
N VAL A 133 -10.81 -3.69 -11.21
CA VAL A 133 -9.48 -3.05 -11.33
C VAL A 133 -9.06 -2.96 -12.79
N SER A 134 -9.34 -3.97 -13.61
CA SER A 134 -9.05 -3.93 -15.05
C SER A 134 -9.80 -2.81 -15.77
N ASP A 135 -11.08 -2.67 -15.48
CA ASP A 135 -11.90 -1.59 -16.04
C ASP A 135 -11.38 -0.22 -15.60
N PHE A 136 -11.02 -0.08 -14.33
CA PHE A 136 -10.46 1.15 -13.79
C PHE A 136 -9.10 1.50 -14.42
N ILE A 137 -8.23 0.50 -14.64
CA ILE A 137 -6.94 0.71 -15.34
C ILE A 137 -7.19 1.17 -16.79
N THR A 138 -8.15 0.56 -17.46
CA THR A 138 -8.53 0.93 -18.83
C THR A 138 -8.94 2.40 -18.88
N GLU A 139 -9.86 2.82 -18.02
CA GLU A 139 -10.30 4.21 -17.91
C GLU A 139 -9.14 5.16 -17.58
N THR A 140 -8.24 4.75 -16.68
CA THR A 140 -7.06 5.54 -16.28
C THR A 140 -6.12 5.77 -17.45
N ILE A 141 -5.87 4.74 -18.28
CA ILE A 141 -5.05 4.84 -19.48
C ILE A 141 -5.73 5.72 -20.54
N GLU A 142 -7.03 5.56 -20.77
CA GLU A 142 -7.82 6.38 -21.70
C GLU A 142 -7.81 7.87 -21.30
N ASN A 143 -7.74 8.16 -20.00
CA ASN A 143 -7.60 9.51 -19.47
C ASN A 143 -6.16 10.06 -19.54
N GLY A 144 -5.21 9.31 -20.14
CA GLY A 144 -3.86 9.76 -20.43
C GLY A 144 -2.82 9.44 -19.35
N ILE A 145 -3.19 8.73 -18.27
CA ILE A 145 -2.25 8.25 -17.26
C ILE A 145 -1.76 6.87 -17.69
N THR A 146 -0.58 6.80 -18.26
CA THR A 146 -0.04 5.60 -18.90
C THR A 146 1.23 5.05 -18.25
N ASP A 147 1.87 5.81 -17.38
CA ASP A 147 3.04 5.34 -16.65
C ASP A 147 2.67 4.47 -15.44
N THR A 148 3.56 3.55 -15.08
CA THR A 148 3.33 2.60 -13.97
C THR A 148 3.00 3.30 -12.66
N ASN A 149 3.69 4.40 -12.38
CA ASN A 149 3.54 5.12 -11.12
C ASN A 149 2.16 5.75 -11.00
N GLY A 150 1.74 6.48 -12.05
CA GLY A 150 0.43 7.12 -12.12
C GLY A 150 -0.72 6.13 -12.01
N ILE A 151 -0.64 5.00 -12.74
CA ILE A 151 -1.67 3.95 -12.70
C ILE A 151 -1.76 3.34 -11.29
N MET A 152 -0.62 2.98 -10.69
CA MET A 152 -0.62 2.37 -9.35
C MET A 152 -1.15 3.33 -8.28
N MET A 153 -0.80 4.61 -8.39
CA MET A 153 -1.32 5.64 -7.50
C MET A 153 -2.84 5.80 -7.63
N ALA A 154 -3.35 5.87 -8.84
CA ALA A 154 -4.78 5.98 -9.09
C ALA A 154 -5.56 4.78 -8.49
N ILE A 155 -5.04 3.56 -8.68
CA ILE A 155 -5.65 2.35 -8.13
C ILE A 155 -5.62 2.36 -6.59
N MET A 156 -4.49 2.71 -5.99
CA MET A 156 -4.37 2.77 -4.53
C MET A 156 -5.33 3.80 -3.94
N GLU A 157 -5.37 5.00 -4.50
CA GLU A 157 -6.31 6.02 -4.07
C GLU A 157 -7.77 5.55 -4.19
N TRP A 158 -8.11 4.92 -5.31
CA TRP A 158 -9.44 4.38 -5.54
C TRP A 158 -9.83 3.30 -4.52
N ILE A 159 -8.93 2.36 -4.21
CA ILE A 159 -9.16 1.32 -3.20
C ILE A 159 -9.38 1.92 -1.82
N PHE A 160 -8.52 2.85 -1.41
CA PHE A 160 -8.64 3.52 -0.11
C PHE A 160 -9.94 4.31 0.01
N ARG A 161 -10.32 5.06 -1.03
CA ARG A 161 -11.55 5.88 -0.99
C ARG A 161 -12.83 5.03 -1.00
N ASN A 162 -12.80 3.89 -1.64
CA ASN A 162 -13.96 2.99 -1.74
C ASN A 162 -14.03 1.96 -0.60
N MET A 163 -13.09 1.97 0.33
CA MET A 163 -13.05 1.06 1.48
C MET A 163 -13.20 -0.42 1.07
N ILE A 164 -12.45 -0.82 0.04
CA ILE A 164 -12.50 -2.18 -0.51
C ILE A 164 -11.52 -3.07 0.23
N ILE A 165 -11.98 -4.23 0.65
CA ILE A 165 -11.12 -5.31 1.14
C ILE A 165 -10.51 -6.01 -0.07
N VAL A 166 -9.20 -5.94 -0.16
CA VAL A 166 -8.43 -6.56 -1.24
C VAL A 166 -8.06 -7.98 -0.85
N GLY A 167 -8.44 -8.96 -1.69
CA GLY A 167 -8.06 -10.37 -1.54
C GLY A 167 -6.61 -10.65 -1.95
N ASN A 168 -6.34 -11.85 -2.45
CA ASN A 168 -5.00 -12.28 -2.84
C ASN A 168 -4.59 -11.89 -4.27
N VAL A 169 -5.23 -10.87 -4.84
CA VAL A 169 -4.96 -10.42 -6.21
C VAL A 169 -3.83 -9.39 -6.22
N ASP A 170 -2.81 -9.66 -7.01
CA ASP A 170 -1.71 -8.74 -7.27
C ASP A 170 -2.08 -7.84 -8.48
N VAL A 171 -2.17 -6.53 -8.23
CA VAL A 171 -2.48 -5.54 -9.27
C VAL A 171 -1.42 -5.52 -10.39
N PHE A 172 -0.14 -5.74 -10.07
CA PHE A 172 0.90 -5.88 -11.11
C PHE A 172 0.69 -7.09 -12.00
N MET A 173 0.11 -8.17 -11.48
CA MET A 173 -0.26 -9.32 -12.31
C MET A 173 -1.38 -8.96 -13.29
N ILE A 174 -2.37 -8.16 -12.87
CA ILE A 174 -3.43 -7.68 -13.75
C ILE A 174 -2.82 -6.84 -14.88
N LEU A 175 -1.98 -5.85 -14.54
CA LEU A 175 -1.28 -5.01 -15.51
C LEU A 175 -0.52 -5.85 -16.55
N ASN A 176 0.35 -6.76 -16.09
CA ASN A 176 1.18 -7.58 -17.00
C ASN A 176 0.37 -8.52 -17.88
N LYS A 177 -0.76 -9.04 -17.38
CA LYS A 177 -1.58 -10.04 -18.09
C LYS A 177 -2.49 -9.39 -19.13
N GLN A 178 -3.08 -8.24 -18.81
CA GLN A 178 -4.14 -7.64 -19.61
C GLN A 178 -3.68 -6.43 -20.43
N PHE A 179 -2.60 -5.78 -20.04
CA PHE A 179 -2.09 -4.58 -20.72
C PHE A 179 -0.67 -4.83 -21.26
N GLN A 180 -0.25 -3.99 -22.19
CA GLN A 180 1.06 -4.08 -22.84
C GLN A 180 1.92 -2.88 -22.45
N LEU A 181 3.11 -3.16 -21.91
CA LEU A 181 4.12 -2.14 -21.64
C LEU A 181 4.95 -1.89 -22.91
N SER A 182 5.00 -0.66 -23.37
CA SER A 182 5.86 -0.22 -24.46
C SER A 182 7.32 -0.03 -24.04
N GLU A 183 8.23 0.09 -25.00
CA GLU A 183 9.67 0.26 -24.73
C GLU A 183 9.98 1.57 -24.02
N ASP A 184 9.20 2.60 -24.20
CA ASP A 184 9.29 3.90 -23.57
C ASP A 184 8.65 3.96 -22.15
N GLY A 185 8.12 2.83 -21.66
CA GLY A 185 7.63 2.68 -20.28
C GLY A 185 6.16 3.05 -20.07
N HIS A 186 5.38 3.16 -21.15
CA HIS A 186 3.95 3.44 -21.11
C HIS A 186 3.11 2.19 -21.30
N TRP A 187 2.05 2.07 -20.53
CA TRP A 187 1.07 1.00 -20.66
C TRP A 187 0.01 1.33 -21.70
N ASN A 188 -0.35 0.33 -22.48
CA ASN A 188 -1.36 0.42 -23.52
C ASN A 188 -2.38 -0.71 -23.34
N ILE A 189 -3.61 -0.47 -23.80
CA ILE A 189 -4.65 -1.48 -23.87
C ILE A 189 -4.26 -2.46 -24.99
N LYS A 190 -4.37 -3.77 -24.74
CA LYS A 190 -4.06 -4.81 -25.72
C LYS A 190 -5.10 -4.88 -26.82
#